data_1eec36d31e26abcbf3f18724a250a6d1
#
_entry.id   1eec36d31e26abcbf3f18724a250a6d1
#
_cell.length_a   1.000
_cell.length_b   1.000
_cell.length_c   1.000
_cell.angle_alpha   90.00
_cell.angle_beta   90.00
_cell.angle_gamma   90.00
#
_symmetry.space_group_name_H-M   'P 1'
#
loop_
_entity.id
_entity.type
_entity.pdbx_description
1 polymer ?
#
loop_
_entity_poly.entity_id
_entity_poly.type
_entity_poly.pdbx_seq_one_letter_code
_entity_poly.pdbx_strand_id
1 'polypeptide(L)'
;ASDVYKRQIFDCGPKITIEHKFQYLPYYSKNIWPDKIPLFEKSIMEFYNLCSQISISILKQIEISLNYSTNFFADKFNLPMALLRCNYYPKRSKELTDNDFGIAPHTDYGCLTLLFTDGTPGLEVELPSKKWEPVTAKKNEIIINFGDMLEIWSDQKIRATPHKVIGTNKERFSIPFFFNPQYDTIICDEKNLVAGEYLSQRYDETYVHKII
;
A
#
# COMPACT_ATOMS: atom_id res chain seq x y z
N ALA A 1 -19.65 15.64 14.34
CA ALA A 1 -18.34 15.00 14.56
C ALA A 1 -18.48 13.55 14.17
N SER A 2 -17.97 13.18 13.01
CA SER A 2 -17.87 11.77 12.61
C SER A 2 -16.99 11.08 13.65
N ASP A 3 -17.51 10.03 14.29
CA ASP A 3 -16.74 9.16 15.18
C ASP A 3 -15.65 8.49 14.33
N VAL A 4 -14.47 9.08 14.32
CA VAL A 4 -13.33 8.57 13.56
C VAL A 4 -13.01 7.20 14.12
N TYR A 5 -13.11 6.18 13.27
CA TYR A 5 -12.80 4.81 13.64
C TYR A 5 -11.37 4.72 14.19
N LYS A 6 -11.25 4.47 15.49
CA LYS A 6 -9.94 4.34 16.14
C LYS A 6 -9.28 3.05 15.65
N ARG A 7 -8.39 3.13 14.68
CA ARG A 7 -7.51 2.02 14.31
C ARG A 7 -6.12 2.28 14.89
N GLN A 8 -5.45 1.21 15.26
CA GLN A 8 -4.04 1.25 15.61
C GLN A 8 -3.21 0.88 14.39
N ILE A 9 -2.09 1.56 14.20
CA ILE A 9 -1.23 1.39 13.03
C ILE A 9 0.20 1.24 13.52
N PHE A 10 0.90 0.25 12.93
CA PHE A 10 2.35 0.16 12.97
C PHE A 10 2.87 0.15 11.55
N ASP A 11 3.79 1.05 11.25
CA ASP A 11 4.40 1.21 9.92
C ASP A 11 5.88 0.82 9.95
N CYS A 12 6.33 0.12 8.92
CA CYS A 12 7.71 -0.28 8.71
C CYS A 12 8.12 -0.02 7.26
N GLY A 13 9.13 0.81 7.07
CA GLY A 13 9.78 1.09 5.79
C GLY A 13 10.99 0.18 5.52
N PRO A 14 11.74 0.44 4.44
CA PRO A 14 12.93 -0.32 4.10
C PRO A 14 14.00 -0.19 5.19
N LYS A 15 14.79 -1.24 5.40
CA LYS A 15 15.97 -1.18 6.26
C LYS A 15 17.13 -0.59 5.47
N ILE A 16 17.43 0.67 5.74
CA ILE A 16 18.55 1.37 5.11
C ILE A 16 19.82 1.12 5.91
N THR A 17 20.79 0.48 5.27
CA THR A 17 22.08 0.10 5.88
C THR A 17 23.26 0.89 5.35
N ILE A 18 23.06 1.64 4.26
CA ILE A 18 24.10 2.36 3.54
C ILE A 18 23.63 3.80 3.31
N GLU A 19 24.54 4.76 3.43
CA GLU A 19 24.27 6.13 3.03
C GLU A 19 23.94 6.19 1.53
N HIS A 20 22.85 6.88 1.21
CA HIS A 20 22.43 7.11 -0.17
C HIS A 20 21.77 8.49 -0.31
N LYS A 21 21.64 8.98 -1.55
CA LYS A 21 21.13 10.33 -1.84
C LYS A 21 19.73 10.63 -1.29
N PHE A 22 18.91 9.60 -1.01
CA PHE A 22 17.53 9.75 -0.53
C PHE A 22 17.35 9.51 0.97
N GLN A 23 18.40 9.28 1.73
CA GLN A 23 18.34 8.90 3.15
C GLN A 23 17.60 9.91 4.05
N TYR A 24 17.47 11.16 3.61
CA TYR A 24 16.77 12.22 4.36
C TYR A 24 15.29 12.36 3.98
N LEU A 25 14.81 11.61 3.00
CA LEU A 25 13.41 11.64 2.62
C LEU A 25 12.58 10.75 3.57
N PRO A 26 11.30 11.13 3.84
CA PRO A 26 10.44 10.39 4.78
C PRO A 26 10.30 8.89 4.45
N TYR A 27 10.33 8.53 3.17
CA TYR A 27 10.19 7.14 2.71
C TYR A 27 11.32 6.21 3.15
N TYR A 28 12.46 6.77 3.54
CA TYR A 28 13.68 6.06 3.93
C TYR A 28 14.08 6.34 5.37
N SER A 29 13.14 6.83 6.17
CA SER A 29 13.35 7.07 7.59
C SER A 29 13.66 5.78 8.34
N LYS A 30 14.45 5.90 9.40
CA LYS A 30 14.80 4.77 10.26
C LYS A 30 13.53 4.24 10.96
N ASN A 31 13.33 2.93 10.89
CA ASN A 31 12.26 2.25 11.63
C ASN A 31 12.47 2.36 13.15
N ILE A 32 11.37 2.49 13.88
CA ILE A 32 11.35 2.49 15.35
C ILE A 32 10.73 1.18 15.80
N TRP A 33 11.45 0.41 16.59
CA TRP A 33 11.06 -0.91 17.04
C TRP A 33 10.64 -0.93 18.51
N PRO A 34 9.66 -1.75 18.91
CA PRO A 34 9.29 -1.91 20.30
C PRO A 34 10.37 -2.73 21.06
N ASP A 35 10.96 -2.13 22.10
CA ASP A 35 12.05 -2.73 22.86
C ASP A 35 11.69 -4.01 23.61
N LYS A 36 10.39 -4.18 23.93
CA LYS A 36 9.91 -5.24 24.83
C LYS A 36 9.36 -6.48 24.12
N ILE A 37 9.41 -6.52 22.79
CA ILE A 37 8.89 -7.65 22.00
C ILE A 37 10.07 -8.35 21.32
N PRO A 38 10.56 -9.46 21.88
CA PRO A 38 11.66 -10.22 21.28
C PRO A 38 11.30 -10.68 19.85
N LEU A 39 12.28 -10.65 18.94
CA LEU A 39 12.16 -11.09 17.55
C LEU A 39 11.18 -10.28 16.68
N PHE A 40 10.53 -9.21 17.20
CA PHE A 40 9.57 -8.43 16.44
C PHE A 40 10.22 -7.82 15.19
N GLU A 41 11.33 -7.08 15.33
CA GLU A 41 12.06 -6.54 14.18
C GLU A 41 12.43 -7.64 13.18
N LYS A 42 12.98 -8.75 13.66
CA LYS A 42 13.40 -9.85 12.79
C LYS A 42 12.21 -10.39 11.96
N SER A 43 11.11 -10.71 12.63
CA SER A 43 9.92 -11.28 11.96
C SER A 43 9.29 -10.33 10.97
N ILE A 44 9.18 -9.05 11.32
CA ILE A 44 8.62 -8.02 10.43
C ILE A 44 9.52 -7.82 9.21
N MET A 45 10.84 -7.77 9.40
CA MET A 45 11.77 -7.58 8.28
C MET A 45 11.87 -8.81 7.37
N GLU A 46 11.78 -10.02 7.91
CA GLU A 46 11.69 -11.25 7.11
C GLU A 46 10.43 -11.24 6.24
N PHE A 47 9.28 -10.86 6.82
CA PHE A 47 8.02 -10.74 6.10
C PHE A 47 8.06 -9.63 5.05
N TYR A 48 8.61 -8.45 5.39
CA TYR A 48 8.83 -7.34 4.47
C TYR A 48 9.64 -7.76 3.24
N ASN A 49 10.75 -8.47 3.46
CA ASN A 49 11.61 -8.95 2.37
C ASN A 49 10.89 -9.97 1.48
N LEU A 50 10.11 -10.88 2.08
CA LEU A 50 9.28 -11.82 1.31
C LEU A 50 8.25 -11.09 0.45
N CYS A 51 7.55 -10.09 1.00
CA CYS A 51 6.61 -9.26 0.26
C CYS A 51 7.29 -8.53 -0.91
N SER A 52 8.49 -8.00 -0.69
CA SER A 52 9.28 -7.36 -1.76
C SER A 52 9.61 -8.33 -2.90
N GLN A 53 10.04 -9.56 -2.58
CA GLN A 53 10.31 -10.59 -3.59
C GLN A 53 9.07 -10.99 -4.38
N ILE A 54 7.93 -11.17 -3.71
CA ILE A 54 6.65 -11.44 -4.37
C ILE A 54 6.27 -10.29 -5.30
N SER A 55 6.40 -9.05 -4.83
CA SER A 55 6.07 -7.85 -5.61
C SER A 55 6.91 -7.74 -6.87
N ILE A 56 8.22 -7.98 -6.79
CA ILE A 56 9.11 -8.02 -7.97
C ILE A 56 8.69 -9.13 -8.94
N SER A 57 8.30 -10.30 -8.42
CA SER A 57 7.84 -11.40 -9.27
C SER A 57 6.55 -11.05 -10.03
N ILE A 58 5.62 -10.33 -9.38
CA ILE A 58 4.38 -9.85 -10.01
C ILE A 58 4.70 -8.81 -11.08
N LEU A 59 5.56 -7.81 -10.78
CA LEU A 59 5.97 -6.79 -11.74
C LEU A 59 6.63 -7.41 -12.97
N LYS A 60 7.40 -8.48 -12.80
CA LYS A 60 7.99 -9.22 -13.93
C LYS A 60 6.94 -9.89 -14.80
N GLN A 61 5.85 -10.41 -14.26
CA GLN A 61 4.73 -10.94 -15.04
C GLN A 61 3.97 -9.82 -15.77
N ILE A 62 3.82 -8.66 -15.16
CA ILE A 62 3.24 -7.46 -15.79
C ILE A 62 4.11 -7.02 -16.97
N GLU A 63 5.42 -6.96 -16.79
CA GLU A 63 6.39 -6.64 -17.84
C GLU A 63 6.20 -7.52 -19.09
N ILE A 64 6.09 -8.84 -18.88
CA ILE A 64 5.84 -9.81 -19.94
C ILE A 64 4.47 -9.57 -20.59
N SER A 65 3.43 -9.38 -19.79
CA SER A 65 2.04 -9.22 -20.27
C SER A 65 1.84 -7.95 -21.10
N LEU A 66 2.61 -6.90 -20.81
CA LEU A 66 2.55 -5.62 -21.51
C LEU A 66 3.56 -5.51 -22.65
N ASN A 67 4.34 -6.57 -22.93
CA ASN A 67 5.44 -6.59 -23.91
C ASN A 67 6.47 -5.47 -23.67
N TYR A 68 6.78 -5.17 -22.42
CA TYR A 68 7.86 -4.25 -22.06
C TYR A 68 9.23 -4.91 -22.28
N SER A 69 10.28 -4.10 -22.39
CA SER A 69 11.65 -4.63 -22.48
C SER A 69 12.00 -5.45 -21.24
N THR A 70 12.80 -6.48 -21.42
CA THR A 70 13.29 -7.31 -20.30
C THR A 70 13.95 -6.43 -19.23
N ASN A 71 13.62 -6.67 -17.98
CA ASN A 71 14.07 -5.89 -16.81
C ASN A 71 13.59 -4.43 -16.80
N PHE A 72 12.50 -4.12 -17.45
CA PHE A 72 11.92 -2.77 -17.47
C PHE A 72 11.72 -2.20 -16.05
N PHE A 73 11.26 -3.02 -15.09
CA PHE A 73 11.09 -2.62 -13.71
C PHE A 73 12.33 -2.84 -12.84
N ALA A 74 13.24 -3.75 -13.19
CA ALA A 74 14.26 -4.27 -12.28
C ALA A 74 15.11 -3.17 -11.62
N ASP A 75 15.68 -2.25 -12.39
CA ASP A 75 16.57 -1.21 -11.88
C ASP A 75 15.84 -0.12 -11.09
N LYS A 76 14.52 -0.05 -11.20
CA LYS A 76 13.69 0.98 -10.61
C LYS A 76 13.21 0.62 -9.19
N PHE A 77 13.50 -0.60 -8.74
CA PHE A 77 13.14 -1.10 -7.40
C PHE A 77 14.37 -1.49 -6.57
N ASN A 78 15.54 -0.95 -6.86
CA ASN A 78 16.74 -1.17 -6.05
C ASN A 78 16.63 -0.55 -4.64
N LEU A 79 15.98 0.60 -4.53
CA LEU A 79 15.67 1.29 -3.27
C LEU A 79 14.17 1.66 -3.27
N PRO A 80 13.27 0.68 -3.15
CA PRO A 80 11.84 0.92 -3.27
C PRO A 80 11.33 1.78 -2.12
N MET A 81 10.42 2.71 -2.41
CA MET A 81 9.61 3.40 -1.41
C MET A 81 8.51 2.45 -0.95
N ALA A 82 8.87 1.40 -0.24
CA ALA A 82 7.93 0.38 0.20
C ALA A 82 7.56 0.57 1.67
N LEU A 83 6.31 0.29 2.00
CA LEU A 83 5.76 0.44 3.34
C LEU A 83 4.94 -0.79 3.70
N LEU A 84 5.33 -1.48 4.76
CA LEU A 84 4.52 -2.49 5.42
C LEU A 84 3.71 -1.82 6.53
N ARG A 85 2.40 -1.92 6.46
CA ARG A 85 1.49 -1.34 7.45
C ARG A 85 0.70 -2.44 8.15
N CYS A 86 0.79 -2.52 9.46
CA CYS A 86 -0.06 -3.39 10.26
C CYS A 86 -1.22 -2.57 10.82
N ASN A 87 -2.45 -2.90 10.43
CA ASN A 87 -3.66 -2.26 10.93
C ASN A 87 -4.38 -3.21 11.88
N TYR A 88 -4.76 -2.67 13.03
CA TYR A 88 -5.68 -3.29 13.96
C TYR A 88 -6.95 -2.43 14.09
N TYR A 89 -8.08 -3.03 13.83
CA TYR A 89 -9.41 -2.43 13.97
C TYR A 89 -10.10 -3.10 15.16
N PRO A 90 -10.25 -2.41 16.30
CA PRO A 90 -10.90 -2.98 17.47
C PRO A 90 -12.40 -3.19 17.21
N LYS A 91 -12.99 -4.13 17.93
CA LYS A 91 -14.45 -4.32 17.94
C LYS A 91 -15.15 -3.02 18.31
N ARG A 92 -16.16 -2.64 17.56
CA ARG A 92 -17.03 -1.50 17.89
C ARG A 92 -18.12 -1.89 18.87
N SER A 93 -18.47 -0.95 19.75
CA SER A 93 -19.56 -1.09 20.73
C SER A 93 -20.88 -0.49 20.24
N LYS A 94 -20.85 0.33 19.18
CA LYS A 94 -22.03 1.00 18.61
C LYS A 94 -22.56 0.23 17.40
N GLU A 95 -23.86 0.35 17.13
CA GLU A 95 -24.47 -0.10 15.88
C GLU A 95 -23.83 0.63 14.70
N LEU A 96 -23.61 -0.10 13.63
CA LEU A 96 -23.03 0.41 12.40
C LEU A 96 -24.12 1.04 11.54
N THR A 97 -23.79 2.15 10.89
CA THR A 97 -24.58 2.77 9.86
C THR A 97 -23.92 2.56 8.49
N ASP A 98 -24.65 2.72 7.40
CA ASP A 98 -24.12 2.57 6.03
C ASP A 98 -22.98 3.52 5.69
N ASN A 99 -22.78 4.59 6.48
CA ASN A 99 -21.70 5.56 6.33
C ASN A 99 -20.51 5.30 7.28
N ASP A 100 -20.50 4.19 8.01
CA ASP A 100 -19.41 3.83 8.91
C ASP A 100 -18.29 3.11 8.17
N PHE A 101 -17.43 3.87 7.53
CA PHE A 101 -16.25 3.33 6.86
C PHE A 101 -15.09 3.10 7.84
N GLY A 102 -14.41 1.97 7.68
CA GLY A 102 -13.06 1.79 8.20
C GLY A 102 -12.04 2.58 7.38
N ILE A 103 -12.24 2.59 6.04
CA ILE A 103 -11.54 3.44 5.08
C ILE A 103 -12.55 3.84 4.00
N ALA A 104 -12.71 5.14 3.74
CA ALA A 104 -13.60 5.66 2.70
C ALA A 104 -13.17 5.19 1.29
N PRO A 105 -14.06 5.22 0.29
CA PRO A 105 -13.71 4.90 -1.10
C PRO A 105 -12.49 5.68 -1.58
N HIS A 106 -11.50 4.97 -2.13
CA HIS A 106 -10.25 5.53 -2.66
C HIS A 106 -9.58 4.54 -3.63
N THR A 107 -8.57 5.00 -4.34
CA THR A 107 -7.54 4.20 -4.99
C THR A 107 -6.24 4.30 -4.22
N ASP A 108 -5.38 3.28 -4.29
CA ASP A 108 -4.02 3.40 -3.77
C ASP A 108 -3.20 4.32 -4.67
N TYR A 109 -2.43 5.22 -4.10
CA TYR A 109 -1.60 6.17 -4.87
C TYR A 109 -0.39 5.52 -5.52
N GLY A 110 0.07 4.40 -4.95
CA GLY A 110 1.30 3.74 -5.33
C GLY A 110 1.21 2.86 -6.57
N CYS A 111 2.18 1.97 -6.68
CA CYS A 111 2.32 1.06 -7.82
C CYS A 111 1.56 -0.26 -7.56
N LEU A 112 1.92 -0.98 -6.51
CA LEU A 112 1.41 -2.31 -6.20
C LEU A 112 1.16 -2.44 -4.71
N THR A 113 0.04 -3.04 -4.33
CA THR A 113 -0.29 -3.39 -2.94
C THR A 113 -0.52 -4.90 -2.81
N LEU A 114 0.18 -5.53 -1.88
CA LEU A 114 -0.14 -6.87 -1.40
C LEU A 114 -0.92 -6.73 -0.10
N LEU A 115 -2.16 -7.18 -0.08
CA LEU A 115 -3.00 -7.08 1.11
C LEU A 115 -3.23 -8.45 1.74
N PHE A 116 -2.78 -8.58 2.98
CA PHE A 116 -3.04 -9.73 3.84
C PHE A 116 -4.14 -9.38 4.84
N THR A 117 -5.07 -10.30 5.09
CA THR A 117 -6.18 -10.12 6.01
C THR A 117 -6.38 -11.35 6.88
N ASP A 118 -7.04 -11.18 8.01
CA ASP A 118 -7.44 -12.28 8.89
C ASP A 118 -8.71 -13.02 8.41
N GLY A 119 -9.22 -12.69 7.21
CA GLY A 119 -10.44 -13.25 6.66
C GLY A 119 -11.73 -12.58 7.16
N THR A 120 -11.64 -11.62 8.08
CA THR A 120 -12.81 -10.82 8.49
C THR A 120 -13.30 -9.97 7.32
N PRO A 121 -14.58 -10.05 6.94
CA PRO A 121 -15.14 -9.26 5.84
C PRO A 121 -15.02 -7.75 6.09
N GLY A 122 -15.15 -6.97 5.01
CA GLY A 122 -15.17 -5.51 5.10
C GLY A 122 -14.55 -4.82 3.89
N LEU A 123 -13.66 -5.47 3.14
CA LEU A 123 -13.14 -4.92 1.89
C LEU A 123 -14.20 -5.06 0.80
N GLU A 124 -14.45 -3.98 0.08
CA GLU A 124 -15.25 -3.95 -1.13
C GLU A 124 -14.49 -3.24 -2.24
N VAL A 125 -14.65 -3.70 -3.48
CA VAL A 125 -14.06 -3.12 -4.68
C VAL A 125 -15.15 -2.64 -5.64
N GLU A 126 -14.88 -1.54 -6.34
CA GLU A 126 -15.78 -1.03 -7.37
C GLU A 126 -15.48 -1.70 -8.71
N LEU A 127 -16.46 -2.43 -9.22
CA LEU A 127 -16.38 -3.04 -10.55
C LEU A 127 -16.50 -1.97 -11.66
N PRO A 128 -16.11 -2.27 -12.91
CA PRO A 128 -16.34 -1.38 -14.06
C PRO A 128 -17.81 -0.97 -14.24
N SER A 129 -18.75 -1.80 -13.79
CA SER A 129 -20.19 -1.52 -13.76
C SER A 129 -20.63 -0.51 -12.69
N LYS A 130 -19.70 0.05 -11.92
CA LYS A 130 -19.93 0.93 -10.76
C LYS A 130 -20.63 0.25 -9.58
N LYS A 131 -20.68 -1.06 -9.58
CA LYS A 131 -21.22 -1.86 -8.48
C LYS A 131 -20.07 -2.20 -7.50
N TRP A 132 -20.35 -2.09 -6.21
CA TRP A 132 -19.44 -2.52 -5.15
C TRP A 132 -19.61 -4.01 -4.87
N GLU A 133 -18.52 -4.75 -4.85
CA GLU A 133 -18.52 -6.18 -4.56
C GLU A 133 -17.56 -6.50 -3.39
N PRO A 134 -17.98 -7.34 -2.44
CA PRO A 134 -17.14 -7.74 -1.33
C PRO A 134 -16.01 -8.66 -1.80
N VAL A 135 -14.82 -8.42 -1.25
CA VAL A 135 -13.63 -9.24 -1.48
C VAL A 135 -13.13 -9.78 -0.15
N THR A 136 -12.99 -11.09 -0.06
CA THR A 136 -12.46 -11.76 1.13
C THR A 136 -11.40 -12.77 0.70
N ALA A 137 -10.19 -12.63 1.27
CA ALA A 137 -9.14 -13.62 1.08
C ALA A 137 -9.41 -14.83 1.98
N LYS A 138 -9.25 -16.03 1.42
CA LYS A 138 -9.21 -17.27 2.20
C LYS A 138 -7.84 -17.43 2.85
N LYS A 139 -7.71 -18.43 3.69
CA LYS A 139 -6.39 -18.79 4.26
C LYS A 139 -5.38 -19.06 3.13
N ASN A 140 -4.20 -18.47 3.23
CA ASN A 140 -3.11 -18.55 2.25
C ASN A 140 -3.38 -17.84 0.90
N GLU A 141 -4.36 -16.95 0.84
CA GLU A 141 -4.57 -16.05 -0.30
C GLU A 141 -4.09 -14.63 0.02
N ILE A 142 -3.60 -13.95 -0.99
CA ILE A 142 -3.18 -12.56 -0.93
C ILE A 142 -4.04 -11.80 -1.94
N ILE A 143 -4.62 -10.67 -1.51
CA ILE A 143 -5.30 -9.76 -2.42
C ILE A 143 -4.24 -8.85 -3.04
N ILE A 144 -4.21 -8.78 -4.36
CA ILE A 144 -3.29 -7.91 -5.10
C ILE A 144 -4.11 -6.75 -5.66
N ASN A 145 -3.64 -5.54 -5.39
CA ASN A 145 -4.25 -4.30 -5.86
C ASN A 145 -3.22 -3.44 -6.59
N PHE A 146 -3.62 -2.84 -7.71
CA PHE A 146 -2.81 -1.89 -8.46
C PHE A 146 -3.27 -0.48 -8.15
N GLY A 147 -2.32 0.44 -8.02
CA GLY A 147 -2.60 1.82 -7.69
C GLY A 147 -2.40 2.78 -8.86
N ASP A 148 -2.72 4.05 -8.60
CA ASP A 148 -2.73 5.13 -9.59
C ASP A 148 -1.37 5.30 -10.27
N MET A 149 -0.27 5.11 -9.54
CA MET A 149 1.08 5.21 -10.11
C MET A 149 1.31 4.18 -11.21
N LEU A 150 0.90 2.92 -11.01
CA LEU A 150 1.06 1.89 -12.04
C LEU A 150 0.11 2.12 -13.22
N GLU A 151 -1.09 2.65 -12.97
CA GLU A 151 -2.01 3.06 -14.03
C GLU A 151 -1.37 4.12 -14.93
N ILE A 152 -0.77 5.16 -14.34
CA ILE A 152 -0.03 6.20 -15.08
C ILE A 152 1.15 5.57 -15.83
N TRP A 153 1.98 4.80 -15.15
CA TRP A 153 3.21 4.23 -15.70
C TRP A 153 2.97 3.21 -16.81
N SER A 154 1.84 2.54 -16.78
CA SER A 154 1.42 1.58 -17.83
C SER A 154 0.62 2.23 -18.96
N ASP A 155 0.53 3.55 -19.04
CA ASP A 155 -0.34 4.25 -19.99
C ASP A 155 -1.77 3.71 -19.95
N GLN A 156 -2.34 3.65 -18.75
CA GLN A 156 -3.69 3.17 -18.44
C GLN A 156 -4.02 1.72 -18.84
N LYS A 157 -3.01 0.92 -19.22
CA LYS A 157 -3.21 -0.49 -19.58
C LYS A 157 -3.54 -1.34 -18.33
N ILE A 158 -3.04 -0.93 -17.16
CA ILE A 158 -3.41 -1.50 -15.87
C ILE A 158 -4.22 -0.43 -15.13
N ARG A 159 -5.39 -0.80 -14.62
CA ARG A 159 -6.28 0.12 -13.93
C ARG A 159 -6.12 0.03 -12.42
N ALA A 160 -6.04 1.18 -11.77
CA ALA A 160 -6.24 1.28 -10.34
C ALA A 160 -7.71 0.97 -10.00
N THR A 161 -7.92 0.11 -9.01
CA THR A 161 -9.27 -0.30 -8.63
C THR A 161 -9.72 0.46 -7.39
N PRO A 162 -10.81 1.26 -7.50
CA PRO A 162 -11.40 1.90 -6.33
C PRO A 162 -11.88 0.85 -5.33
N HIS A 163 -11.55 1.06 -4.07
CA HIS A 163 -11.91 0.16 -2.99
C HIS A 163 -12.21 0.93 -1.71
N LYS A 164 -12.93 0.28 -0.79
CA LYS A 164 -13.28 0.82 0.52
C LYS A 164 -13.26 -0.29 1.55
N VAL A 165 -13.19 0.10 2.82
CA VAL A 165 -13.39 -0.84 3.93
C VAL A 165 -14.62 -0.37 4.71
N ILE A 166 -15.67 -1.18 4.70
CA ILE A 166 -16.86 -0.94 5.53
C ILE A 166 -16.54 -1.23 6.99
N GLY A 167 -17.17 -0.49 7.88
CA GLY A 167 -17.06 -0.73 9.32
C GLY A 167 -17.54 -2.13 9.68
N THR A 168 -16.92 -2.75 10.67
CA THR A 168 -17.34 -4.04 11.21
C THR A 168 -17.49 -3.96 12.73
N ASN A 169 -18.43 -4.71 13.27
CA ASN A 169 -18.60 -4.89 14.71
C ASN A 169 -17.68 -5.98 15.29
N LYS A 170 -16.83 -6.57 14.45
CA LYS A 170 -15.82 -7.55 14.84
C LYS A 170 -14.43 -6.89 14.87
N GLU A 171 -13.55 -7.47 15.64
CA GLU A 171 -12.13 -7.21 15.55
C GLU A 171 -11.62 -7.63 14.17
N ARG A 172 -10.68 -6.86 13.59
CA ARG A 172 -10.13 -7.12 12.27
C ARG A 172 -8.68 -6.70 12.20
N PHE A 173 -7.88 -7.54 11.55
CA PHE A 173 -6.49 -7.24 11.20
C PHE A 173 -6.32 -7.16 9.68
N SER A 174 -5.48 -6.23 9.23
CA SER A 174 -5.04 -6.21 7.84
C SER A 174 -3.60 -5.70 7.75
N ILE A 175 -2.85 -6.26 6.82
CA ILE A 175 -1.46 -5.91 6.61
C ILE A 175 -1.26 -5.63 5.12
N PRO A 176 -1.48 -4.38 4.66
CA PRO A 176 -1.09 -3.96 3.33
C PRO A 176 0.43 -3.74 3.26
N PHE A 177 1.02 -4.23 2.19
CA PHE A 177 2.39 -3.92 1.79
C PHE A 177 2.34 -3.09 0.51
N PHE A 178 2.59 -1.79 0.63
CA PHE A 178 2.66 -0.86 -0.48
C PHE A 178 4.05 -0.91 -1.10
N PHE A 179 4.13 -1.22 -2.39
CA PHE A 179 5.40 -1.40 -3.08
C PHE A 179 5.51 -0.43 -4.25
N ASN A 180 6.40 0.54 -4.11
CA ASN A 180 6.60 1.63 -5.06
C ASN A 180 8.05 1.66 -5.53
N PRO A 181 8.34 2.16 -6.75
CA PRO A 181 9.72 2.29 -7.23
C PRO A 181 10.54 3.22 -6.34
N GLN A 182 11.83 3.28 -6.60
CA GLN A 182 12.70 4.26 -5.95
C GLN A 182 12.29 5.70 -6.30
N TYR A 183 12.66 6.64 -5.45
CA TYR A 183 12.16 8.02 -5.45
C TYR A 183 12.29 8.72 -6.82
N ASP A 184 13.45 8.60 -7.47
CA ASP A 184 13.78 9.31 -8.72
C ASP A 184 13.36 8.58 -10.00
N THR A 185 12.52 7.56 -9.89
CA THR A 185 11.97 6.87 -11.06
C THR A 185 11.01 7.77 -11.82
N ILE A 186 11.23 7.93 -13.13
CA ILE A 186 10.27 8.60 -14.01
C ILE A 186 9.17 7.61 -14.37
N ILE A 187 7.92 7.96 -14.07
CA ILE A 187 6.72 7.15 -14.31
C ILE A 187 5.87 7.66 -15.48
N CYS A 188 6.20 8.83 -16.02
CA CYS A 188 5.62 9.39 -17.23
C CYS A 188 6.65 10.31 -17.88
N ASP A 189 7.22 9.88 -19.01
CA ASP A 189 8.28 10.64 -19.71
C ASP A 189 7.76 11.96 -20.24
N GLU A 190 6.55 11.98 -20.84
CA GLU A 190 5.97 13.19 -21.43
C GLU A 190 5.82 14.34 -20.41
N LYS A 191 5.54 14.00 -19.15
CA LYS A 191 5.34 14.96 -18.06
C LYS A 191 6.57 15.09 -17.16
N ASN A 192 7.63 14.35 -17.43
CA ASN A 192 8.79 14.20 -16.53
C ASN A 192 8.36 13.93 -15.07
N LEU A 193 7.35 13.07 -14.88
CA LEU A 193 6.72 12.83 -13.59
C LEU A 193 7.55 11.84 -12.78
N VAL A 194 8.11 12.30 -11.67
CA VAL A 194 8.95 11.52 -10.75
C VAL A 194 8.09 10.83 -9.69
N ALA A 195 8.29 9.54 -9.47
CA ALA A 195 7.50 8.70 -8.56
C ALA A 195 7.43 9.28 -7.13
N GLY A 196 8.55 9.72 -6.59
CA GLY A 196 8.59 10.26 -5.22
C GLY A 196 7.89 11.61 -5.09
N GLU A 197 8.00 12.47 -6.09
CA GLU A 197 7.28 13.76 -6.13
C GLU A 197 5.78 13.54 -6.25
N TYR A 198 5.37 12.63 -7.13
CA TYR A 198 3.98 12.23 -7.27
C TYR A 198 3.38 11.73 -5.95
N LEU A 199 4.06 10.80 -5.27
CA LEU A 199 3.58 10.30 -3.98
C LEU A 199 3.53 11.41 -2.92
N SER A 200 4.52 12.28 -2.86
CA SER A 200 4.55 13.41 -1.91
C SER A 200 3.35 14.33 -2.12
N GLN A 201 3.08 14.69 -3.38
CA GLN A 201 1.93 15.52 -3.71
C GLN A 201 0.61 14.86 -3.30
N ARG A 202 0.42 13.55 -3.60
CA ARG A 202 -0.80 12.81 -3.23
C ARG A 202 -1.00 12.75 -1.72
N TYR A 203 0.08 12.58 -0.95
CA TYR A 203 0.01 12.61 0.51
C TYR A 203 -0.33 14.00 1.05
N ASP A 204 0.24 15.06 0.48
CA ASP A 204 -0.06 16.44 0.90
C ASP A 204 -1.51 16.81 0.62
N GLU A 205 -2.06 16.41 -0.51
CA GLU A 205 -3.49 16.62 -0.87
C GLU A 205 -4.45 15.90 0.10
N THR A 206 -4.04 14.76 0.67
CA THR A 206 -4.90 13.93 1.51
C THR A 206 -4.76 14.24 3.00
N TYR A 207 -3.54 14.55 3.45
CA TYR A 207 -3.24 14.83 4.85
C TYR A 207 -3.24 16.32 5.17
N VAL A 208 -4.30 17.04 4.79
CA VAL A 208 -4.51 18.49 5.01
C VAL A 208 -4.38 18.92 6.48
N HIS A 209 -4.24 17.98 7.42
CA HIS A 209 -4.13 18.26 8.86
C HIS A 209 -2.69 18.33 9.40
N LYS A 210 -1.67 18.45 8.54
CA LYS A 210 -0.27 18.61 8.98
C LYS A 210 0.17 20.04 9.25
N ILE A 211 -0.78 21.01 9.23
CA ILE A 211 -0.48 22.40 9.60
C ILE A 211 -1.30 22.73 10.86
N ILE A 212 -0.79 22.36 12.00
CA ILE A 212 -0.90 23.13 13.26
C ILE A 212 0.32 22.80 14.11
#